data_1ac978ceade805e4e2eff7b83801ed5e
#
_entry.id   1ac978ceade805e4e2eff7b83801ed5e
#
_cell.length_a   1.000
_cell.length_b   1.000
_cell.length_c   1.000
_cell.angle_alpha   90.00
_cell.angle_beta   90.00
_cell.angle_gamma   90.00
#
_symmetry.space_group_name_H-M   'P 1'
#
loop_
_entity.id
_entity.type
_entity.pdbx_description
1 polymer ?
#
loop_
_entity_poly.entity_id
_entity_poly.type
_entity_poly.pdbx_seq_one_letter_code
_entity_poly.pdbx_strand_id
1 'polypeptide(L)'
;MFSRIGTWRGTPAELERWIVRAREEVKPSISREVGLKAVYWLVDRPAGTGMIVTFWESREAMEASERTRAARQAATAAATGAAVTTDRYEVVDWLTT
;
A
#
# COMPACT_ATOMS: atom_id res chain seq x y z
N MET A 1 8.83 0.55 -15.21
CA MET A 1 8.05 0.87 -14.01
C MET A 1 7.62 -0.41 -13.32
N PHE A 2 7.60 -0.40 -12.01
CA PHE A 2 7.25 -1.55 -11.19
C PHE A 2 6.13 -1.19 -10.23
N SER A 3 5.34 -2.20 -9.82
CA SER A 3 4.24 -2.01 -8.90
C SER A 3 4.33 -3.01 -7.76
N ARG A 4 4.03 -2.53 -6.56
CA ARG A 4 3.86 -3.39 -5.38
C ARG A 4 2.46 -3.20 -4.86
N ILE A 5 1.78 -4.31 -4.59
CA ILE A 5 0.41 -4.32 -4.13
C ILE A 5 0.36 -4.98 -2.77
N GLY A 6 -0.11 -4.24 -1.77
CA GLY A 6 -0.39 -4.78 -0.44
C GLY A 6 -1.89 -4.98 -0.29
N THR A 7 -2.31 -6.19 0.04
CA THR A 7 -3.72 -6.51 0.26
C THR A 7 -3.96 -6.77 1.74
N TRP A 8 -4.92 -6.05 2.29
CA TRP A 8 -5.32 -6.12 3.68
C TRP A 8 -6.75 -6.64 3.77
N ARG A 9 -7.03 -7.50 4.76
CA ARG A 9 -8.37 -8.05 4.99
C ARG A 9 -8.72 -8.02 6.46
N GLY A 10 -9.96 -7.66 6.75
CA GLY A 10 -10.44 -7.58 8.12
C GLY A 10 -11.94 -7.33 8.19
N THR A 11 -12.41 -7.02 9.39
CA THR A 11 -13.80 -6.68 9.65
C THR A 11 -14.11 -5.26 9.14
N PRO A 12 -15.40 -4.89 8.97
CA PRO A 12 -15.76 -3.53 8.59
C PRO A 12 -15.17 -2.45 9.52
N ALA A 13 -15.18 -2.69 10.81
CA ALA A 13 -14.59 -1.73 11.78
C ALA A 13 -13.08 -1.62 11.62
N GLU A 14 -12.39 -2.73 11.40
CA GLU A 14 -10.96 -2.74 11.12
C GLU A 14 -10.63 -2.04 9.80
N LEU A 15 -11.45 -2.21 8.78
CA LEU A 15 -11.27 -1.54 7.49
C LEU A 15 -11.37 -0.01 7.64
N GLU A 16 -12.32 0.48 8.42
CA GLU A 16 -12.44 1.92 8.67
C GLU A 16 -11.18 2.46 9.39
N ARG A 17 -10.64 1.74 10.35
CA ARG A 17 -9.37 2.10 11.00
C ARG A 17 -8.21 2.12 10.00
N TRP A 18 -8.18 1.14 9.08
CA TRP A 18 -7.17 1.09 8.02
C TRP A 18 -7.23 2.32 7.11
N ILE A 19 -8.45 2.74 6.72
CA ILE A 19 -8.65 3.94 5.89
C ILE A 19 -8.14 5.19 6.59
N VAL A 20 -8.49 5.37 7.86
CA VAL A 20 -8.04 6.53 8.65
C VAL A 20 -6.52 6.55 8.74
N ARG A 21 -5.91 5.41 9.04
CA ARG A 21 -4.46 5.28 9.13
C ARG A 21 -3.78 5.59 7.79
N ALA A 22 -4.35 5.12 6.69
CA ALA A 22 -3.83 5.40 5.34
C ALA A 22 -3.76 6.90 5.07
N ARG A 23 -4.82 7.63 5.42
CA ARG A 23 -4.91 9.09 5.22
C ARG A 23 -3.99 9.87 6.15
N GLU A 24 -3.97 9.53 7.41
CA GLU A 24 -3.33 10.34 8.45
C GLU A 24 -1.85 10.02 8.65
N GLU A 25 -1.45 8.76 8.47
CA GLU A 25 -0.10 8.32 8.79
C GLU A 25 0.68 7.79 7.58
N VAL A 26 0.08 6.90 6.78
CA VAL A 26 0.78 6.26 5.67
C VAL A 26 1.05 7.24 4.53
N LYS A 27 0.04 8.00 4.12
CA LYS A 27 0.15 8.94 3.01
C LYS A 27 1.26 9.98 3.20
N PRO A 28 1.37 10.66 4.35
CA PRO A 28 2.48 11.58 4.59
C PRO A 28 3.85 10.88 4.59
N SER A 29 3.93 9.69 5.14
CA SER A 29 5.17 8.92 5.21
C SER A 29 5.64 8.47 3.84
N ILE A 30 4.75 7.83 3.05
CA ILE A 30 5.11 7.26 1.76
C ILE A 30 5.40 8.33 0.69
N SER A 31 4.82 9.52 0.82
CA SER A 31 5.03 10.61 -0.14
C SER A 31 6.48 11.05 -0.27
N ARG A 32 7.33 10.68 0.69
CA ARG A 32 8.75 11.03 0.72
C ARG A 32 9.65 9.98 0.07
N GLU A 33 9.10 8.85 -0.35
CA GLU A 33 9.89 7.77 -0.93
C GLU A 33 10.45 8.17 -2.30
N VAL A 34 11.75 7.95 -2.48
CA VAL A 34 12.44 8.24 -3.74
C VAL A 34 11.99 7.27 -4.82
N GLY A 35 11.66 7.79 -6.00
CA GLY A 35 11.24 6.97 -7.14
C GLY A 35 9.79 6.53 -7.12
N LEU A 36 9.02 6.95 -6.12
CA LEU A 36 7.59 6.68 -6.07
C LEU A 36 6.87 7.56 -7.11
N LYS A 37 6.04 6.94 -7.96
CA LYS A 37 5.31 7.64 -9.02
C LYS A 37 3.85 7.88 -8.70
N ALA A 38 3.19 6.91 -8.07
CA ALA A 38 1.78 7.02 -7.70
C ALA A 38 1.44 6.03 -6.61
N VAL A 39 0.42 6.35 -5.83
CA VAL A 39 -0.16 5.46 -4.82
C VAL A 39 -1.67 5.54 -4.92
N TYR A 40 -2.32 4.38 -4.91
CA TYR A 40 -3.77 4.28 -4.82
C TYR A 40 -4.15 3.42 -3.63
N TRP A 41 -5.09 3.88 -2.83
CA TRP A 41 -5.73 3.10 -1.79
C TRP A 41 -7.11 2.73 -2.28
N LEU A 42 -7.38 1.42 -2.38
CA LEU A 42 -8.62 0.88 -2.90
C LEU A 42 -9.33 0.11 -1.79
N VAL A 43 -10.65 0.13 -1.77
CA VAL A 43 -11.42 -0.63 -0.80
C VAL A 43 -12.58 -1.34 -1.48
N ASP A 44 -12.88 -2.53 -0.97
CA ASP A 44 -14.10 -3.27 -1.21
C ASP A 44 -14.76 -3.43 0.15
N ARG A 45 -15.69 -2.53 0.49
CA ARG A 45 -16.31 -2.50 1.81
C ARG A 45 -17.12 -3.76 2.11
N PRO A 46 -17.95 -4.28 1.18
CA PRO A 46 -18.67 -5.53 1.44
C PRO A 46 -17.77 -6.71 1.73
N ALA A 47 -16.62 -6.80 1.07
CA ALA A 47 -15.67 -7.90 1.27
C ALA A 47 -14.72 -7.68 2.45
N GLY A 48 -14.65 -6.48 3.01
CA GLY A 48 -13.70 -6.14 4.07
C GLY A 48 -12.26 -6.10 3.60
N THR A 49 -12.04 -5.74 2.34
CA THR A 49 -10.72 -5.76 1.71
C THR A 49 -10.23 -4.34 1.45
N GLY A 50 -8.98 -4.07 1.81
CA GLY A 50 -8.26 -2.86 1.44
C GLY A 50 -7.01 -3.21 0.65
N MET A 51 -6.62 -2.34 -0.28
CA MET A 51 -5.47 -2.56 -1.12
C MET A 51 -4.69 -1.27 -1.26
N ILE A 52 -3.37 -1.33 -1.11
CA ILE A 52 -2.48 -0.23 -1.45
C ILE A 52 -1.69 -0.63 -2.69
N VAL A 53 -1.81 0.17 -3.75
CA VAL A 53 -1.11 -0.06 -5.02
C VAL A 53 -0.10 1.07 -5.21
N THR A 54 1.18 0.72 -5.22
CA THR A 54 2.26 1.67 -5.41
C THR A 54 2.92 1.45 -6.76
N PHE A 55 3.31 2.55 -7.42
CA PHE A 55 4.03 2.51 -8.69
C PHE A 55 5.38 3.18 -8.53
N TRP A 56 6.43 2.55 -9.03
CA TRP A 56 7.82 2.94 -8.83
C TRP A 56 8.52 3.10 -10.19
N GLU A 57 9.40 4.09 -10.31
CA GLU A 57 10.14 4.34 -11.56
C GLU A 57 11.07 3.19 -11.95
N SER A 58 11.57 2.42 -10.95
CA SER A 58 12.51 1.32 -11.18
C SER A 58 12.32 0.24 -10.13
N ARG A 59 12.85 -0.96 -10.44
CA ARG A 59 12.91 -2.06 -9.47
C ARG A 59 13.75 -1.66 -8.26
N GLU A 60 14.86 -0.98 -8.50
CA GLU A 60 15.79 -0.55 -7.46
C GLU A 60 15.13 0.40 -6.47
N ALA A 61 14.33 1.34 -6.95
CA ALA A 61 13.57 2.26 -6.09
C ALA A 61 12.54 1.51 -5.24
N MET A 62 11.83 0.56 -5.85
CA MET A 62 10.87 -0.28 -5.12
C MET A 62 11.56 -1.12 -4.04
N GLU A 63 12.69 -1.76 -4.37
CA GLU A 63 13.44 -2.57 -3.42
C GLU A 63 14.04 -1.73 -2.29
N ALA A 64 14.53 -0.53 -2.60
CA ALA A 64 15.07 0.37 -1.59
C ALA A 64 14.02 0.79 -0.56
N SER A 65 12.74 0.82 -0.94
CA SER A 65 11.64 1.16 -0.03
C SER A 65 11.19 0.00 0.88
N GLU A 66 11.71 -1.21 0.67
CA GLU A 66 11.24 -2.41 1.38
C GLU A 66 11.36 -2.31 2.89
N ARG A 67 12.44 -1.72 3.40
CA ARG A 67 12.65 -1.56 4.84
C ARG A 67 11.57 -0.67 5.46
N THR A 68 11.31 0.48 4.86
CA THR A 68 10.28 1.43 5.32
C THR A 68 8.88 0.83 5.18
N ARG A 69 8.64 0.12 4.09
CA ARG A 69 7.39 -0.59 3.86
C ARG A 69 7.13 -1.63 4.95
N ALA A 70 8.13 -2.45 5.27
CA ALA A 70 7.98 -3.48 6.28
C ALA A 70 7.62 -2.89 7.65
N ALA A 71 8.26 -1.78 8.02
CA ALA A 71 7.95 -1.07 9.26
C ALA A 71 6.53 -0.50 9.26
N ARG A 72 6.09 0.11 8.15
CA ARG A 72 4.71 0.61 8.01
C ARG A 72 3.69 -0.52 8.08
N GLN A 73 3.98 -1.64 7.42
CA GLN A 73 3.10 -2.80 7.41
C GLN A 73 2.92 -3.40 8.81
N ALA A 74 4.02 -3.56 9.55
CA ALA A 74 3.98 -4.05 10.92
C ALA A 74 3.17 -3.13 11.83
N ALA A 75 3.38 -1.82 11.72
CA ALA A 75 2.63 -0.82 12.49
C ALA A 75 1.15 -0.82 12.12
N THR A 76 0.81 -1.00 10.86
CA THR A 76 -0.58 -1.11 10.39
C THR A 76 -1.25 -2.36 10.93
N ALA A 77 -0.58 -3.50 10.87
CA ALA A 77 -1.10 -4.76 11.42
C ALA A 77 -1.37 -4.64 12.93
N ALA A 78 -0.44 -4.03 13.67
CA ALA A 78 -0.61 -3.79 15.11
C ALA A 78 -1.79 -2.85 15.41
N ALA A 79 -2.01 -1.82 14.59
CA ALA A 79 -3.07 -0.85 14.77
C ALA A 79 -4.45 -1.37 14.35
N THR A 80 -4.51 -2.25 13.35
CA THR A 80 -5.77 -2.70 12.74
C THR A 80 -6.13 -4.16 13.07
N GLY A 81 -5.17 -4.94 13.54
CA GLY A 81 -5.39 -6.35 13.89
C GLY A 81 -5.47 -7.30 12.72
N ALA A 82 -5.07 -6.88 11.53
CA ALA A 82 -5.24 -7.68 10.31
C ALA A 82 -3.90 -8.01 9.64
N ALA A 83 -3.87 -9.14 8.94
CA ALA A 83 -2.73 -9.58 8.15
C ALA A 83 -2.71 -8.87 6.79
N VAL A 84 -1.49 -8.67 6.26
CA VAL A 84 -1.28 -8.05 4.95
C VAL A 84 -0.47 -9.01 4.10
N THR A 85 -0.89 -9.21 2.85
CA THR A 85 -0.12 -9.92 1.83
C THR A 85 0.46 -8.90 0.85
N THR A 86 1.61 -9.24 0.26
CA THR A 86 2.30 -8.33 -0.64
C THR A 86 2.66 -9.06 -1.93
N ASP A 87 2.34 -8.43 -3.05
CA ASP A 87 2.66 -8.92 -4.40
C ASP A 87 3.44 -7.84 -5.16
N ARG A 88 4.29 -8.27 -6.10
CA ARG A 88 5.13 -7.40 -6.90
C ARG A 88 5.00 -7.73 -8.36
N TYR A 89 4.93 -6.70 -9.20
CA TYR A 89 4.73 -6.84 -10.64
C TYR A 89 5.58 -5.85 -11.42
N GLU A 90 5.96 -6.22 -12.63
CA GLU A 90 6.46 -5.27 -13.62
C GLU A 90 5.27 -4.66 -14.35
N VAL A 91 5.27 -3.34 -14.52
CA VAL A 91 4.27 -2.66 -15.33
C VAL A 91 4.73 -2.71 -16.78
N VAL A 92 4.02 -3.45 -17.61
CA VAL A 92 4.41 -3.65 -19.02
C VAL A 92 3.77 -2.63 -19.94
N ASP A 93 2.67 -2.00 -19.53
CA ASP A 93 2.00 -0.94 -20.28
C ASP A 93 1.00 -0.21 -19.40
N TRP A 94 0.65 1.02 -19.77
CA TRP A 94 -0.39 1.78 -19.07
C TRP A 94 -1.01 2.79 -20.03
N LEU A 95 -2.22 3.20 -19.70
CA LEU A 95 -2.95 4.24 -20.41
C LEU A 95 -3.55 5.20 -19.38
N THR A 96 -3.34 6.49 -19.61
CA THR A 96 -3.97 7.57 -18.83
C THR A 96 -4.90 8.35 -19.74
N THR A 97 -6.14 8.55 -19.32
CA THR A 97 -7.14 9.28 -20.12
C THR A 97 -7.49 10.62 -19.48
#